data_220bb14d2840081c22a2c63371869042
#
_entry.id   220bb14d2840081c22a2c63371869042
#
_cell.length_a   1.000
_cell.length_b   1.000
_cell.length_c   1.000
_cell.angle_alpha   90.00
_cell.angle_beta   90.00
_cell.angle_gamma   90.00
#
_symmetry.space_group_name_H-M   'P 1'
#
loop_
_entity.id
_entity.type
_entity.pdbx_description
1 polymer ?
#
loop_
_entity_poly.entity_id
_entity_poly.type
_entity_poly.pdbx_seq_one_letter_code
_entity_poly.pdbx_strand_id
1 'polypeptide(L)'
;GAVIRFRAGQGENSSALIVARGGKIIARGTPAEPIIFTAEADDLQEAVPVNSRGLWGGLIILGNAPVNAPGNENYIEGIPPAEPRAYFGGNNPESNSGILRYVSIRYGGTNIGDGNEINGLTLGGVGSGTEIDYVEIFSTSDDGVEIFGGTVNLRHMAVWGCGDDAYDLDLGWSGAGQFWLGVQSNFTGSNLLEASGGAVTGAGIYPHPWIMNATLIGNGSKGAGFIAGF
;
A
#
# COMPACT_ATOMS: atom_id res chain seq x y z
N GLY A 1 -12.35 -0.65 -18.72
CA GLY A 1 -11.14 -0.92 -17.96
C GLY A 1 -10.66 -2.34 -18.06
N ALA A 2 -9.39 -2.58 -17.79
CA ALA A 2 -8.84 -3.93 -17.74
C ALA A 2 -9.12 -4.56 -16.37
N VAL A 3 -9.37 -5.89 -16.35
CA VAL A 3 -9.44 -6.68 -15.12
C VAL A 3 -8.29 -7.67 -15.12
N ILE A 4 -7.43 -7.57 -14.12
CA ILE A 4 -6.28 -8.43 -13.93
C ILE A 4 -6.59 -9.33 -12.74
N ARG A 5 -6.65 -10.66 -13.00
CA ARG A 5 -6.94 -11.66 -11.99
C ARG A 5 -5.70 -12.43 -11.61
N PHE A 6 -5.48 -12.53 -10.31
CA PHE A 6 -4.34 -13.21 -9.73
C PHE A 6 -4.74 -14.57 -9.22
N ARG A 7 -3.86 -15.54 -9.42
CA ARG A 7 -4.04 -16.89 -8.96
C ARG A 7 -4.07 -16.94 -7.44
N ALA A 8 -4.96 -17.75 -6.89
CA ALA A 8 -5.05 -17.95 -5.45
C ALA A 8 -3.75 -18.53 -4.88
N GLY A 9 -3.37 -18.07 -3.69
CA GLY A 9 -2.21 -18.52 -2.95
C GLY A 9 -2.07 -17.74 -1.65
N GLN A 10 -1.43 -18.36 -0.66
CA GLN A 10 -1.14 -17.76 0.65
C GLN A 10 0.34 -17.96 1.00
N GLY A 11 0.88 -17.08 1.85
CA GLY A 11 2.28 -17.14 2.26
C GLY A 11 3.23 -17.12 1.05
N GLU A 12 4.24 -17.94 1.07
CA GLU A 12 5.25 -18.05 -0.02
C GLU A 12 4.67 -18.49 -1.38
N ASN A 13 3.45 -19.02 -1.41
CA ASN A 13 2.76 -19.38 -2.65
C ASN A 13 1.83 -18.29 -3.18
N SER A 14 1.84 -17.12 -2.55
CA SER A 14 1.02 -16.00 -2.97
C SER A 14 1.50 -15.43 -4.29
N SER A 15 0.57 -15.07 -5.17
CA SER A 15 0.89 -14.30 -6.37
C SER A 15 0.78 -12.82 -6.07
N ALA A 16 1.80 -12.04 -6.40
CA ALA A 16 1.81 -10.58 -6.26
C ALA A 16 2.27 -9.92 -7.55
N LEU A 17 1.87 -8.67 -7.77
CA LEU A 17 2.43 -7.84 -8.83
C LEU A 17 3.48 -6.90 -8.23
N ILE A 18 4.73 -7.07 -8.68
CA ILE A 18 5.85 -6.30 -8.15
C ILE A 18 6.45 -5.44 -9.26
N VAL A 19 6.46 -4.13 -9.04
CA VAL A 19 7.19 -3.16 -9.87
C VAL A 19 8.52 -2.90 -9.17
N ALA A 20 9.58 -3.55 -9.63
CA ALA A 20 10.91 -3.39 -9.05
C ALA A 20 11.46 -1.97 -9.25
N ARG A 21 12.42 -1.58 -8.43
CA ARG A 21 13.11 -0.29 -8.50
C ARG A 21 13.61 0.00 -9.91
N GLY A 22 13.23 1.17 -10.44
CA GLY A 22 13.52 1.56 -11.83
C GLY A 22 12.50 1.06 -12.87
N GLY A 23 11.62 0.13 -12.51
CA GLY A 23 10.48 -0.27 -13.33
C GLY A 23 9.35 0.77 -13.27
N LYS A 24 8.36 0.61 -14.16
CA LYS A 24 7.16 1.47 -14.20
C LYS A 24 5.90 0.66 -14.46
N ILE A 25 4.83 1.00 -13.75
CA ILE A 25 3.48 0.56 -14.07
C ILE A 25 2.70 1.73 -14.68
N ILE A 26 1.95 1.48 -15.75
CA ILE A 26 1.02 2.46 -16.33
C ILE A 26 -0.38 1.85 -16.26
N ALA A 27 -1.04 2.09 -15.14
CA ALA A 27 -2.42 1.66 -14.89
C ALA A 27 -3.32 2.91 -14.85
N ARG A 28 -3.75 3.36 -16.03
CA ARG A 28 -4.57 4.55 -16.21
C ARG A 28 -5.98 4.14 -16.66
N GLY A 29 -6.86 3.95 -15.69
CA GLY A 29 -8.30 3.77 -15.90
C GLY A 29 -9.03 5.09 -16.07
N THR A 30 -10.36 5.02 -16.07
CA THR A 30 -11.28 6.15 -16.06
C THR A 30 -12.39 5.92 -15.04
N PRO A 31 -13.18 6.94 -14.65
CA PRO A 31 -14.31 6.73 -13.73
C PRO A 31 -15.33 5.71 -14.23
N ALA A 32 -15.55 5.66 -15.56
CA ALA A 32 -16.49 4.71 -16.17
C ALA A 32 -15.86 3.31 -16.39
N GLU A 33 -14.55 3.25 -16.51
CA GLU A 33 -13.79 2.02 -16.81
C GLU A 33 -12.53 1.95 -15.94
N PRO A 34 -12.68 1.70 -14.63
CA PRO A 34 -11.52 1.52 -13.76
C PRO A 34 -10.72 0.27 -14.12
N ILE A 35 -9.46 0.26 -13.76
CA ILE A 35 -8.62 -0.94 -13.82
C ILE A 35 -8.79 -1.69 -12.49
N ILE A 36 -9.05 -2.99 -12.56
CA ILE A 36 -9.30 -3.82 -11.38
C ILE A 36 -8.22 -4.89 -11.26
N PHE A 37 -7.52 -4.89 -10.12
CA PHE A 37 -6.62 -5.96 -9.69
C PHE A 37 -7.36 -6.77 -8.62
N THR A 38 -7.60 -8.06 -8.88
CA THR A 38 -8.41 -8.88 -7.99
C THR A 38 -8.01 -10.36 -8.05
N ALA A 39 -8.63 -11.18 -7.22
CA ALA A 39 -8.42 -12.62 -7.23
C ALA A 39 -9.07 -13.29 -8.45
N GLU A 40 -8.54 -14.45 -8.86
CA GLU A 40 -9.11 -15.28 -9.93
C GLU A 40 -10.57 -15.67 -9.67
N ALA A 41 -10.92 -15.87 -8.40
CA ALA A 41 -12.27 -16.23 -7.98
C ALA A 41 -13.30 -15.09 -8.08
N ASP A 42 -12.84 -13.83 -8.20
CA ASP A 42 -13.74 -12.67 -8.30
C ASP A 42 -14.26 -12.51 -9.73
N ASP A 43 -15.54 -12.80 -9.91
CA ASP A 43 -16.24 -12.60 -11.18
C ASP A 43 -16.80 -11.19 -11.36
N LEU A 44 -16.63 -10.32 -10.36
CA LEU A 44 -17.21 -8.97 -10.26
C LEU A 44 -18.73 -8.94 -10.16
N GLN A 45 -19.35 -10.09 -9.80
CA GLN A 45 -20.78 -10.25 -9.62
C GLN A 45 -21.12 -10.87 -8.26
N GLU A 46 -20.34 -10.50 -7.23
CA GLU A 46 -20.51 -10.90 -5.84
C GLU A 46 -20.24 -12.40 -5.55
N ALA A 47 -19.52 -13.12 -6.43
CA ALA A 47 -19.09 -14.48 -6.15
C ALA A 47 -18.14 -14.58 -4.95
N VAL A 48 -17.33 -13.54 -4.70
CA VAL A 48 -16.46 -13.44 -3.54
C VAL A 48 -17.17 -12.65 -2.44
N PRO A 49 -17.36 -13.21 -1.24
CA PRO A 49 -17.92 -12.48 -0.12
C PRO A 49 -17.14 -11.18 0.18
N VAL A 50 -17.86 -10.12 0.50
CA VAL A 50 -17.31 -8.77 0.72
C VAL A 50 -16.22 -8.71 1.79
N ASN A 51 -16.22 -9.63 2.74
CA ASN A 51 -15.25 -9.73 3.82
C ASN A 51 -14.13 -10.75 3.55
N SER A 52 -14.05 -11.31 2.35
CA SER A 52 -12.93 -12.16 1.95
C SER A 52 -11.65 -11.34 1.84
N ARG A 53 -10.53 -11.93 2.22
CA ARG A 53 -9.21 -11.30 2.23
C ARG A 53 -8.15 -12.32 1.86
N GLY A 54 -6.96 -11.83 1.49
CA GLY A 54 -5.81 -12.71 1.32
C GLY A 54 -5.96 -13.71 0.19
N LEU A 55 -6.71 -13.41 -0.84
CA LEU A 55 -6.87 -14.32 -1.96
C LEU A 55 -5.71 -14.27 -2.96
N TRP A 56 -4.88 -13.23 -2.86
CA TRP A 56 -3.62 -13.02 -3.58
C TRP A 56 -2.75 -12.03 -2.82
N GLY A 57 -1.48 -11.84 -3.18
CA GLY A 57 -0.54 -11.06 -2.39
C GLY A 57 -0.83 -9.55 -2.37
N GLY A 58 -1.02 -8.92 -3.53
CA GLY A 58 -1.20 -7.47 -3.61
C GLY A 58 -0.29 -6.82 -4.66
N LEU A 59 -0.28 -5.47 -4.65
CA LEU A 59 0.53 -4.66 -5.55
C LEU A 59 1.67 -4.00 -4.78
N ILE A 60 2.92 -4.27 -5.18
CA ILE A 60 4.13 -3.68 -4.60
C ILE A 60 4.80 -2.79 -5.65
N ILE A 61 5.13 -1.56 -5.28
CA ILE A 61 5.85 -0.61 -6.15
C ILE A 61 7.09 -0.10 -5.42
N LEU A 62 8.26 -0.30 -6.02
CA LEU A 62 9.55 0.06 -5.46
C LEU A 62 10.20 1.20 -6.26
N GLY A 63 10.66 2.23 -5.57
CA GLY A 63 11.26 3.41 -6.16
C GLY A 63 12.66 3.71 -5.62
N ASN A 64 13.21 4.85 -6.07
CA ASN A 64 14.55 5.33 -5.71
C ASN A 64 14.52 6.60 -4.85
N ALA A 65 13.39 6.93 -4.22
CA ALA A 65 13.30 8.09 -3.35
C ALA A 65 13.89 7.77 -1.95
N PRO A 66 14.32 8.79 -1.20
CA PRO A 66 14.92 8.60 0.11
C PRO A 66 14.01 7.89 1.10
N VAL A 67 14.60 7.06 1.94
CA VAL A 67 13.93 6.34 3.03
C VAL A 67 14.77 6.44 4.30
N ASN A 68 14.15 6.45 5.47
CA ASN A 68 14.85 6.44 6.75
C ASN A 68 15.32 5.03 7.12
N ALA A 69 16.31 4.54 6.39
CA ALA A 69 16.98 3.27 6.63
C ALA A 69 18.49 3.42 6.42
N PRO A 70 19.33 2.51 6.92
CA PRO A 70 20.77 2.55 6.74
C PRO A 70 21.14 2.65 5.25
N GLY A 71 21.89 3.68 4.88
CA GLY A 71 22.30 3.91 3.49
C GLY A 71 21.20 4.40 2.56
N ASN A 72 20.06 4.87 3.08
CA ASN A 72 18.87 5.25 2.32
C ASN A 72 18.28 4.09 1.48
N GLU A 73 18.46 2.86 1.92
CA GLU A 73 18.06 1.67 1.19
C GLU A 73 17.54 0.61 2.15
N ASN A 74 16.50 -0.10 1.77
CA ASN A 74 15.97 -1.25 2.48
C ASN A 74 15.46 -2.30 1.50
N TYR A 75 15.14 -3.49 1.94
CA TYR A 75 14.41 -4.48 1.16
C TYR A 75 12.97 -4.54 1.64
N ILE A 76 12.06 -4.80 0.71
CA ILE A 76 10.63 -4.83 1.03
C ILE A 76 10.28 -6.14 1.72
N GLU A 77 9.41 -6.07 2.70
CA GLU A 77 8.81 -7.24 3.31
C GLU A 77 7.97 -8.05 2.32
N GLY A 78 7.60 -9.25 2.70
CA GLY A 78 6.84 -10.15 1.85
C GLY A 78 7.64 -10.77 0.69
N ILE A 79 8.87 -10.32 0.45
CA ILE A 79 9.75 -10.84 -0.61
C ILE A 79 11.04 -11.39 0.02
N PRO A 80 11.50 -12.59 -0.37
CA PRO A 80 12.72 -13.15 0.19
C PRO A 80 13.92 -12.20 0.04
N PRO A 81 14.71 -11.95 1.10
CA PRO A 81 15.86 -11.03 1.06
C PRO A 81 16.96 -11.42 0.02
N ALA A 82 16.94 -12.66 -0.42
CA ALA A 82 17.84 -13.14 -1.48
C ALA A 82 17.44 -12.63 -2.88
N GLU A 83 16.24 -12.06 -3.05
CA GLU A 83 15.79 -11.48 -4.31
C GLU A 83 16.30 -10.03 -4.45
N PRO A 84 17.28 -9.76 -5.31
CA PRO A 84 17.92 -8.44 -5.39
C PRO A 84 16.96 -7.35 -5.90
N ARG A 85 15.85 -7.72 -6.53
CA ARG A 85 14.82 -6.77 -6.99
C ARG A 85 13.87 -6.32 -5.89
N ALA A 86 13.98 -6.89 -4.68
CA ALA A 86 13.21 -6.49 -3.51
C ALA A 86 13.73 -5.19 -2.85
N TYR A 87 14.90 -4.70 -3.26
CA TYR A 87 15.45 -3.46 -2.70
C TYR A 87 14.74 -2.22 -3.22
N PHE A 88 14.54 -1.26 -2.32
CA PHE A 88 13.98 0.06 -2.61
C PHE A 88 14.75 1.16 -1.87
N GLY A 89 14.43 2.41 -2.20
CA GLY A 89 15.11 3.57 -1.64
C GLY A 89 16.28 4.05 -2.52
N GLY A 90 16.88 5.14 -2.13
CA GLY A 90 17.96 5.80 -2.86
C GLY A 90 17.98 7.31 -2.62
N ASN A 91 18.43 8.09 -3.61
CA ASN A 91 18.67 9.53 -3.47
C ASN A 91 17.89 10.38 -4.49
N ASN A 92 16.87 9.83 -5.13
CA ASN A 92 16.07 10.57 -6.12
C ASN A 92 14.64 10.81 -5.62
N PRO A 93 14.36 11.93 -4.94
CA PRO A 93 13.04 12.25 -4.43
C PRO A 93 11.97 12.40 -5.53
N GLU A 94 12.38 12.66 -6.77
CA GLU A 94 11.48 12.76 -7.92
C GLU A 94 11.39 11.45 -8.72
N SER A 95 11.80 10.33 -8.12
CA SER A 95 11.69 9.00 -8.73
C SER A 95 10.28 8.75 -9.26
N ASN A 96 10.20 8.17 -10.46
CA ASN A 96 8.93 7.93 -11.15
C ASN A 96 8.75 6.45 -11.44
N SER A 97 7.86 5.82 -10.69
CA SER A 97 7.47 4.41 -10.84
C SER A 97 6.19 4.22 -11.67
N GLY A 98 5.67 5.28 -12.28
CA GLY A 98 4.56 5.20 -13.23
C GLY A 98 3.29 5.91 -12.77
N ILE A 99 2.15 5.29 -13.08
CA ILE A 99 0.81 5.88 -12.87
C ILE A 99 -0.14 4.80 -12.37
N LEU A 100 -0.80 5.09 -11.25
CA LEU A 100 -2.03 4.42 -10.79
C LEU A 100 -3.15 5.44 -10.77
N ARG A 101 -4.12 5.31 -11.66
CA ARG A 101 -5.27 6.21 -11.70
C ARG A 101 -6.54 5.47 -12.05
N TYR A 102 -7.60 5.69 -11.27
CA TYR A 102 -8.86 4.94 -11.31
C TYR A 102 -8.59 3.43 -11.28
N VAL A 103 -7.97 3.00 -10.20
CA VAL A 103 -7.56 1.61 -9.94
C VAL A 103 -8.29 1.10 -8.71
N SER A 104 -8.80 -0.12 -8.76
CA SER A 104 -9.33 -0.85 -7.62
C SER A 104 -8.50 -2.10 -7.35
N ILE A 105 -8.04 -2.27 -6.12
CA ILE A 105 -7.23 -3.41 -5.64
C ILE A 105 -8.09 -4.14 -4.61
N ARG A 106 -8.42 -5.41 -4.87
CA ARG A 106 -9.43 -6.13 -4.10
C ARG A 106 -8.94 -7.46 -3.60
N TYR A 107 -9.30 -7.81 -2.36
CA TYR A 107 -9.11 -9.12 -1.74
C TYR A 107 -7.66 -9.58 -1.66
N GLY A 108 -6.73 -8.61 -1.64
CA GLY A 108 -5.29 -8.86 -1.55
C GLY A 108 -4.78 -9.02 -0.13
N GLY A 109 -3.46 -8.93 -0.01
CA GLY A 109 -2.72 -9.05 1.23
C GLY A 109 -2.41 -10.50 1.60
N THR A 110 -1.28 -10.75 2.20
CA THR A 110 -0.94 -12.08 2.71
C THR A 110 0.11 -11.96 3.80
N ASN A 111 -0.01 -12.82 4.83
CA ASN A 111 1.04 -12.96 5.84
C ASN A 111 1.99 -14.07 5.43
N ILE A 112 3.29 -13.78 5.41
CA ILE A 112 4.39 -14.71 5.05
C ILE A 112 5.12 -15.19 6.31
N GLY A 113 5.01 -14.45 7.41
CA GLY A 113 5.63 -14.75 8.70
C GLY A 113 5.49 -13.56 9.64
N ASP A 114 5.97 -13.70 10.87
CA ASP A 114 5.89 -12.63 11.88
C ASP A 114 6.63 -11.37 11.40
N GLY A 115 5.89 -10.26 11.24
CA GLY A 115 6.41 -9.00 10.74
C GLY A 115 6.91 -9.09 9.28
N ASN A 116 6.26 -9.88 8.47
CA ASN A 116 6.61 -10.08 7.07
C ASN A 116 5.34 -10.35 6.26
N GLU A 117 4.68 -9.29 5.89
CA GLU A 117 3.37 -9.26 5.25
C GLU A 117 3.45 -8.63 3.85
N ILE A 118 2.42 -8.85 3.06
CA ILE A 118 2.15 -8.09 1.83
C ILE A 118 0.79 -7.42 1.99
N ASN A 119 0.75 -6.14 1.75
CA ASN A 119 -0.43 -5.28 1.88
C ASN A 119 -1.28 -5.23 0.60
N GLY A 120 -2.39 -4.54 0.64
CA GLY A 120 -3.16 -4.25 -0.57
C GLY A 120 -2.33 -3.48 -1.60
N LEU A 121 -1.77 -2.36 -1.17
CA LEU A 121 -0.80 -1.55 -1.92
C LEU A 121 0.41 -1.23 -1.05
N THR A 122 1.57 -1.72 -1.44
CA THR A 122 2.85 -1.43 -0.77
C THR A 122 3.69 -0.49 -1.62
N LEU A 123 4.17 0.61 -1.03
CA LEU A 123 4.97 1.65 -1.69
C LEU A 123 6.32 1.79 -0.99
N GLY A 124 7.38 1.20 -1.53
CA GLY A 124 8.74 1.32 -0.99
C GLY A 124 9.58 2.38 -1.71
N GLY A 125 9.94 3.48 -1.04
CA GLY A 125 10.80 4.53 -1.60
C GLY A 125 10.27 5.13 -2.90
N VAL A 126 8.96 5.24 -3.06
CA VAL A 126 8.35 5.80 -4.27
C VAL A 126 8.45 7.32 -4.26
N GLY A 127 8.86 7.91 -5.38
CA GLY A 127 9.11 9.33 -5.49
C GLY A 127 7.95 10.15 -6.04
N SER A 128 8.04 11.48 -5.86
CA SER A 128 7.01 12.47 -6.24
C SER A 128 6.72 12.55 -7.74
N GLY A 129 7.56 11.96 -8.57
CA GLY A 129 7.29 11.83 -10.02
C GLY A 129 6.26 10.75 -10.36
N THR A 130 5.83 9.93 -9.37
CA THR A 130 4.81 8.90 -9.56
C THR A 130 3.42 9.48 -9.33
N GLU A 131 2.47 9.18 -10.21
CA GLU A 131 1.06 9.60 -10.08
C GLU A 131 0.26 8.49 -9.38
N ILE A 132 -0.34 8.80 -8.21
CA ILE A 132 -1.30 7.92 -7.52
C ILE A 132 -2.55 8.74 -7.20
N ASP A 133 -3.64 8.46 -7.92
CA ASP A 133 -4.85 9.27 -7.87
C ASP A 133 -6.10 8.41 -8.16
N TYR A 134 -7.14 8.54 -7.38
CA TYR A 134 -8.37 7.72 -7.47
C TYR A 134 -8.08 6.22 -7.37
N VAL A 135 -7.51 5.80 -6.25
CA VAL A 135 -7.22 4.38 -5.98
C VAL A 135 -8.08 3.89 -4.82
N GLU A 136 -8.74 2.78 -5.04
CA GLU A 136 -9.52 2.04 -4.04
C GLU A 136 -8.76 0.78 -3.62
N ILE A 137 -8.69 0.53 -2.33
CA ILE A 137 -8.25 -0.75 -1.75
C ILE A 137 -9.41 -1.34 -0.96
N PHE A 138 -9.75 -2.58 -1.26
CA PHE A 138 -10.93 -3.21 -0.74
C PHE A 138 -10.62 -4.60 -0.19
N SER A 139 -10.86 -4.79 1.11
CA SER A 139 -10.75 -6.08 1.81
C SER A 139 -9.40 -6.79 1.62
N THR A 140 -8.36 -6.29 2.26
CA THR A 140 -7.02 -6.90 2.32
C THR A 140 -6.83 -7.65 3.63
N SER A 141 -5.93 -8.64 3.66
CA SER A 141 -5.66 -9.39 4.90
C SER A 141 -4.75 -8.66 5.87
N ASP A 142 -4.01 -7.70 5.37
CA ASP A 142 -3.12 -6.84 6.13
C ASP A 142 -3.49 -5.38 5.85
N ASP A 143 -2.54 -4.45 5.79
CA ASP A 143 -2.85 -3.04 5.56
C ASP A 143 -3.53 -2.78 4.22
N GLY A 144 -4.26 -1.70 4.16
CA GLY A 144 -4.77 -1.17 2.90
C GLY A 144 -3.66 -0.60 2.05
N VAL A 145 -3.00 0.41 2.58
CA VAL A 145 -1.83 1.06 1.96
C VAL A 145 -0.73 1.15 2.99
N GLU A 146 0.42 0.57 2.71
CA GLU A 146 1.62 0.78 3.50
C GLU A 146 2.70 1.51 2.70
N ILE A 147 3.33 2.53 3.32
CA ILE A 147 4.28 3.42 2.68
C ILE A 147 5.61 3.43 3.43
N PHE A 148 6.59 2.76 2.87
CA PHE A 148 7.96 2.73 3.39
C PHE A 148 8.79 3.88 2.82
N GLY A 149 8.73 5.04 3.46
CA GLY A 149 9.48 6.23 3.06
C GLY A 149 9.11 6.81 1.70
N GLY A 150 10.01 7.57 1.11
CA GLY A 150 9.78 8.23 -0.17
C GLY A 150 9.01 9.54 -0.07
N THR A 151 8.62 10.06 -1.22
CA THR A 151 8.04 11.41 -1.39
C THR A 151 6.78 11.43 -2.27
N VAL A 152 6.23 10.26 -2.59
CA VAL A 152 5.05 10.14 -3.44
C VAL A 152 3.84 10.84 -2.82
N ASN A 153 3.02 11.47 -3.66
CA ASN A 153 1.75 12.06 -3.25
C ASN A 153 0.59 11.11 -3.60
N LEU A 154 -0.33 10.94 -2.65
CA LEU A 154 -1.52 10.10 -2.82
C LEU A 154 -2.78 10.96 -2.72
N ARG A 155 -3.60 10.95 -3.77
CA ARG A 155 -4.85 11.72 -3.80
C ARG A 155 -6.03 10.81 -4.07
N HIS A 156 -7.20 11.18 -3.51
CA HIS A 156 -8.47 10.46 -3.68
C HIS A 156 -8.31 8.96 -3.43
N MET A 157 -7.80 8.63 -2.24
CA MET A 157 -7.64 7.26 -1.79
C MET A 157 -8.88 6.80 -1.03
N ALA A 158 -9.36 5.60 -1.30
CA ALA A 158 -10.43 4.97 -0.54
C ALA A 158 -9.99 3.59 -0.08
N VAL A 159 -9.96 3.37 1.23
CA VAL A 159 -9.55 2.10 1.84
C VAL A 159 -10.69 1.58 2.71
N TRP A 160 -11.09 0.34 2.50
CA TRP A 160 -12.17 -0.28 3.24
C TRP A 160 -11.85 -1.73 3.63
N GLY A 161 -12.09 -2.05 4.89
CA GLY A 161 -12.17 -3.42 5.36
C GLY A 161 -10.84 -4.18 5.43
N CYS A 162 -9.73 -3.49 5.75
CA CYS A 162 -8.42 -4.10 5.91
C CYS A 162 -8.32 -4.99 7.14
N GLY A 163 -7.37 -5.89 7.12
CA GLY A 163 -7.10 -6.82 8.21
C GLY A 163 -6.39 -6.16 9.37
N ASP A 164 -5.52 -5.23 9.08
CA ASP A 164 -4.79 -4.41 10.05
C ASP A 164 -5.12 -2.93 9.81
N ASP A 165 -4.20 -2.10 9.39
CA ASP A 165 -4.41 -0.66 9.29
C ASP A 165 -4.97 -0.23 7.92
N ALA A 166 -5.71 0.88 7.87
CA ALA A 166 -6.14 1.39 6.58
C ALA A 166 -4.98 2.05 5.84
N TYR A 167 -4.18 2.83 6.55
CA TYR A 167 -2.97 3.49 6.05
C TYR A 167 -1.87 3.35 7.09
N ASP A 168 -0.75 2.74 6.73
CA ASP A 168 0.48 2.75 7.53
C ASP A 168 1.60 3.53 6.85
N LEU A 169 2.25 4.41 7.61
CA LEU A 169 3.27 5.34 7.16
C LEU A 169 4.58 5.05 7.91
N ASP A 170 5.53 4.44 7.23
CA ASP A 170 6.80 4.06 7.83
C ASP A 170 8.02 4.65 7.10
N LEU A 171 9.20 4.41 7.65
CA LEU A 171 10.52 4.77 7.10
C LEU A 171 10.64 6.22 6.60
N GLY A 172 9.95 7.17 7.26
CA GLY A 172 10.14 8.59 7.01
C GLY A 172 9.47 9.10 5.74
N TRP A 173 8.29 8.58 5.37
CA TRP A 173 7.53 9.13 4.26
C TRP A 173 7.31 10.64 4.40
N SER A 174 7.59 11.40 3.34
CA SER A 174 7.56 12.87 3.32
C SER A 174 6.74 13.43 2.15
N GLY A 175 5.75 12.67 1.71
CA GLY A 175 4.79 13.08 0.68
C GLY A 175 3.56 13.78 1.24
N ALA A 176 2.56 13.96 0.38
CA ALA A 176 1.27 14.52 0.74
C ALA A 176 0.11 13.56 0.43
N GLY A 177 -0.81 13.45 1.38
CA GLY A 177 -2.08 12.76 1.26
C GLY A 177 -3.23 13.77 1.18
N GLN A 178 -4.14 13.61 0.23
CA GLN A 178 -5.30 14.49 0.14
C GLN A 178 -6.55 13.72 -0.33
N PHE A 179 -7.68 14.01 0.32
CA PHE A 179 -8.96 13.35 0.05
C PHE A 179 -8.90 11.85 0.31
N TRP A 180 -8.50 11.48 1.51
CA TRP A 180 -8.45 10.09 1.95
C TRP A 180 -9.74 9.70 2.66
N LEU A 181 -10.23 8.51 2.34
CA LEU A 181 -11.30 7.82 3.05
C LEU A 181 -10.75 6.51 3.62
N GLY A 182 -10.84 6.32 4.93
CA GLY A 182 -10.57 5.05 5.60
C GLY A 182 -11.82 4.58 6.33
N VAL A 183 -12.24 3.33 6.10
CA VAL A 183 -13.40 2.73 6.76
C VAL A 183 -13.04 1.36 7.29
N GLN A 184 -13.04 1.20 8.61
CA GLN A 184 -12.85 -0.11 9.25
C GLN A 184 -14.08 -0.99 9.07
N SER A 185 -13.85 -2.28 8.87
CA SER A 185 -14.93 -3.26 8.90
C SER A 185 -15.33 -3.62 10.34
N ASN A 186 -16.53 -4.16 10.53
CA ASN A 186 -16.96 -4.66 11.83
C ASN A 186 -16.26 -5.98 12.24
N PHE A 187 -15.47 -6.57 11.38
CA PHE A 187 -14.90 -7.91 11.58
C PHE A 187 -13.42 -7.91 11.94
N THR A 188 -12.70 -6.90 11.51
CA THR A 188 -11.23 -6.84 11.66
C THR A 188 -10.74 -5.41 11.48
N GLY A 189 -9.45 -5.20 11.64
CA GLY A 189 -8.76 -3.92 11.52
C GLY A 189 -8.12 -3.50 12.84
N SER A 190 -7.04 -2.77 12.77
CA SER A 190 -6.32 -2.16 13.89
C SER A 190 -6.56 -0.64 13.88
N ASN A 191 -5.68 0.13 13.28
CA ASN A 191 -5.83 1.58 13.19
C ASN A 191 -6.41 2.02 11.82
N LEU A 192 -6.91 3.23 11.75
CA LEU A 192 -7.24 3.86 10.46
C LEU A 192 -6.04 4.58 9.87
N LEU A 193 -5.14 5.00 10.74
CA LEU A 193 -3.86 5.60 10.37
C LEU A 193 -2.84 5.25 11.45
N GLU A 194 -1.78 4.57 11.05
CA GLU A 194 -0.57 4.38 11.83
C GLU A 194 0.56 5.19 11.19
N ALA A 195 1.49 5.68 12.00
CA ALA A 195 2.67 6.37 11.51
C ALA A 195 3.84 6.14 12.43
N SER A 196 4.92 5.61 11.91
CA SER A 196 6.18 5.38 12.62
C SER A 196 7.34 6.17 12.04
N GLY A 197 8.33 6.47 12.91
CA GLY A 197 9.40 7.44 12.58
C GLY A 197 10.49 6.91 11.66
N GLY A 198 10.62 5.61 11.52
CA GLY A 198 11.65 4.96 10.72
C GLY A 198 12.78 4.32 11.52
N ALA A 199 13.63 3.57 10.82
CA ALA A 199 14.60 2.65 11.39
C ALA A 199 15.85 3.30 11.97
N VAL A 200 16.20 4.53 11.57
CA VAL A 200 17.48 5.18 11.95
C VAL A 200 17.26 6.48 12.66
N THR A 201 17.58 6.49 13.95
CA THR A 201 17.57 7.73 14.74
C THR A 201 18.71 8.65 14.30
N GLY A 202 18.41 9.91 13.99
CA GLY A 202 19.42 10.89 13.59
C GLY A 202 19.90 10.82 12.15
N ALA A 203 19.26 10.04 11.29
CA ALA A 203 19.60 9.96 9.86
C ALA A 203 19.28 11.25 9.07
N GLY A 204 18.60 12.22 9.69
CA GLY A 204 18.23 13.47 9.04
C GLY A 204 17.04 13.37 8.09
N ILE A 205 16.50 12.17 7.89
CA ILE A 205 15.28 11.93 7.13
C ILE A 205 14.18 11.69 8.16
N TYR A 206 13.44 12.74 8.46
CA TYR A 206 12.29 12.65 9.35
C TYR A 206 11.00 12.65 8.54
N PRO A 207 9.97 11.93 8.98
CA PRO A 207 8.69 11.98 8.32
C PRO A 207 8.13 13.41 8.41
N HIS A 208 7.72 13.93 7.27
CA HIS A 208 6.99 15.20 7.19
C HIS A 208 5.74 15.04 6.32
N PRO A 209 4.86 14.08 6.65
CA PRO A 209 3.66 13.87 5.87
C PRO A 209 2.69 15.05 6.02
N TRP A 210 2.05 15.41 4.91
CA TRP A 210 0.95 16.36 4.90
C TRP A 210 -0.33 15.61 4.54
N ILE A 211 -1.23 15.43 5.50
CA ILE A 211 -2.51 14.76 5.26
C ILE A 211 -3.63 15.80 5.41
N MET A 212 -4.43 15.95 4.36
CA MET A 212 -5.49 16.94 4.28
C MET A 212 -6.80 16.32 3.78
N ASN A 213 -7.93 16.80 4.33
CA ASN A 213 -9.25 16.34 3.91
C ASN A 213 -9.44 14.82 4.04
N ALA A 214 -8.96 14.24 5.14
CA ALA A 214 -9.18 12.83 5.44
C ALA A 214 -10.51 12.62 6.19
N THR A 215 -11.21 11.55 5.84
CA THR A 215 -12.38 11.04 6.57
C THR A 215 -12.08 9.62 7.02
N LEU A 216 -12.00 9.40 8.33
CA LEU A 216 -11.64 8.14 8.94
C LEU A 216 -12.80 7.65 9.81
N ILE A 217 -13.37 6.48 9.47
CA ILE A 217 -14.57 5.91 10.09
C ILE A 217 -14.22 4.59 10.77
N GLY A 218 -14.12 4.61 12.10
CA GLY A 218 -13.90 3.42 12.92
C GLY A 218 -15.15 2.54 13.02
N ASN A 219 -14.97 1.30 13.40
CA ASN A 219 -16.04 0.30 13.51
C ASN A 219 -16.92 0.43 14.79
N GLY A 220 -16.66 1.41 15.63
CA GLY A 220 -17.44 1.69 16.84
C GLY A 220 -17.20 0.73 18.03
N SER A 221 -16.64 -0.45 17.80
CA SER A 221 -16.34 -1.44 18.86
C SER A 221 -14.91 -1.35 19.39
N LYS A 222 -13.97 -0.88 18.57
CA LYS A 222 -12.56 -0.73 18.95
C LYS A 222 -12.07 0.71 18.94
N GLY A 223 -12.90 1.64 18.51
CA GLY A 223 -12.52 3.02 18.26
C GLY A 223 -11.69 3.19 16.97
N ALA A 224 -11.67 4.41 16.46
CA ALA A 224 -10.75 4.76 15.39
C ALA A 224 -9.37 4.98 16.02
N GLY A 225 -8.49 3.99 15.92
CA GLY A 225 -7.13 4.12 16.38
C GLY A 225 -6.36 5.12 15.51
N PHE A 226 -5.63 6.00 16.15
CA PHE A 226 -4.61 6.83 15.54
C PHE A 226 -3.36 6.72 16.39
N ILE A 227 -2.30 6.18 15.82
CA ILE A 227 -0.99 6.10 16.46
C ILE A 227 0.00 6.82 15.56
N ALA A 228 0.68 7.82 16.10
CA ALA A 228 1.79 8.49 15.45
C ALA A 228 3.01 8.39 16.35
N GLY A 229 4.07 7.74 15.87
CA GLY A 229 5.40 7.69 16.50
C GLY A 229 6.40 8.50 15.68
N PHE A 230 7.10 9.44 16.30
CA PHE A 230 8.12 10.29 15.64
C PHE A 230 9.49 10.09 16.29
#